data_721cfd19a11df3f901f8e848594f4a0f
#
_entry.id   721cfd19a11df3f901f8e848594f4a0f
#
_cell.length_a   1.000
_cell.length_b   1.000
_cell.length_c   1.000
_cell.angle_alpha   90.00
_cell.angle_beta   90.00
_cell.angle_gamma   90.00
#
_symmetry.space_group_name_H-M   'P 1'
#
loop_
_entity.id
_entity.type
_entity.pdbx_description
1 polymer ?
#
loop_
_entity_poly.entity_id
_entity_poly.type
_entity_poly.pdbx_seq_one_letter_code
_entity_poly.pdbx_strand_id
1 'polypeptide(L)'
;MRDPGAESDITGDLTLDIEEVKAERDPDGNFRIVLRTSRGDISCVFTPCEGQPGVALFVGGAMGGFDGPAGGIYKDLSTRLVEKGLSSLRLNYRQPGEFEECVLDVLGALSFVKGIGGGAVVLVGHSFGGAVVIKAGELSPAVAAVAALSSQRFGTSTVENLAPRPLLLVHGTADTVLPPQASEDIYDRARQPKRLTLLEGAGHGLTESRDDLLEMLEMFNVAMAGSSEPGRNSRNN
;
A
#
# COMPACT_ATOMS: atom_id res chain seq x y z
N MET A 1 -10.52 35.11 9.32
CA MET A 1 -11.37 33.96 9.58
C MET A 1 -11.50 33.23 8.25
N ARG A 2 -10.71 32.18 7.99
CA ARG A 2 -10.81 31.38 6.76
C ARG A 2 -11.70 30.19 7.08
N ASP A 3 -12.67 29.94 6.22
CA ASP A 3 -13.65 28.88 6.30
C ASP A 3 -12.93 27.52 6.18
N PRO A 4 -13.05 26.58 7.16
CA PRO A 4 -12.38 25.27 7.11
C PRO A 4 -13.13 24.21 6.30
N GLY A 5 -14.10 24.59 5.46
CA GLY A 5 -15.00 23.69 4.74
C GLY A 5 -14.85 23.64 3.22
N ALA A 6 -13.88 24.31 2.63
CA ALA A 6 -13.64 24.18 1.20
C ALA A 6 -12.68 23.01 0.92
N GLU A 7 -13.21 21.79 0.76
CA GLU A 7 -12.55 20.77 -0.06
C GLU A 7 -12.38 21.39 -1.46
N SER A 8 -11.14 21.72 -1.81
CA SER A 8 -10.81 22.17 -3.16
C SER A 8 -11.18 21.01 -4.11
N ASP A 9 -12.08 21.31 -5.01
CA ASP A 9 -12.46 20.45 -6.13
C ASP A 9 -11.19 20.25 -6.98
N ILE A 10 -10.48 19.12 -6.75
CA ILE A 10 -9.23 18.79 -7.42
C ILE A 10 -9.57 18.20 -8.79
N THR A 11 -10.16 19.02 -9.67
CA THR A 11 -10.36 18.74 -11.09
C THR A 11 -9.25 19.34 -11.97
N GLY A 12 -8.09 19.63 -11.39
CA GLY A 12 -6.87 19.83 -12.18
C GLY A 12 -6.40 18.47 -12.69
N ASP A 13 -6.08 18.40 -13.98
CA ASP A 13 -5.52 17.20 -14.63
C ASP A 13 -4.20 16.78 -13.95
N LEU A 14 -4.30 16.03 -12.82
CA LEU A 14 -3.17 15.47 -12.11
C LEU A 14 -2.72 14.20 -12.86
N THR A 15 -1.93 14.41 -13.93
CA THR A 15 -1.30 13.31 -14.67
C THR A 15 0.14 13.10 -14.20
N LEU A 16 0.58 11.86 -14.26
CA LEU A 16 1.96 11.46 -14.03
C LEU A 16 2.35 10.42 -15.07
N ASP A 17 3.29 10.79 -15.94
CA ASP A 17 3.80 9.94 -17.00
C ASP A 17 5.15 9.36 -16.58
N ILE A 18 5.33 8.04 -16.76
CA ILE A 18 6.64 7.40 -16.58
C ILE A 18 7.42 7.54 -17.89
N GLU A 19 8.53 8.29 -17.85
CA GLU A 19 9.37 8.60 -19.01
C GLU A 19 10.51 7.60 -19.16
N GLU A 20 11.09 7.14 -18.04
CA GLU A 20 12.22 6.21 -18.01
C GLU A 20 12.17 5.34 -16.76
N VAL A 21 12.61 4.10 -16.87
CA VAL A 21 12.80 3.19 -15.73
C VAL A 21 14.28 2.81 -15.65
N LYS A 22 14.92 3.12 -14.53
CA LYS A 22 16.26 2.66 -14.20
C LYS A 22 16.19 1.58 -13.16
N ALA A 23 16.92 0.49 -13.36
CA ALA A 23 16.96 -0.64 -12.45
C ALA A 23 18.42 -1.07 -12.24
N GLU A 24 18.84 -1.16 -10.99
CA GLU A 24 20.15 -1.64 -10.57
C GLU A 24 19.96 -2.77 -9.57
N ARG A 25 20.59 -3.91 -9.81
CA ARG A 25 20.52 -5.06 -8.91
C ARG A 25 21.48 -4.87 -7.73
N ASP A 26 20.98 -4.99 -6.52
CA ASP A 26 21.81 -4.96 -5.33
C ASP A 26 22.42 -6.34 -5.00
N PRO A 27 23.41 -6.40 -4.08
CA PRO A 27 24.05 -7.68 -3.70
C PRO A 27 23.09 -8.70 -3.07
N ASP A 28 21.98 -8.24 -2.47
CA ASP A 28 20.96 -9.09 -1.84
C ASP A 28 19.96 -9.64 -2.87
N GLY A 29 20.12 -9.29 -4.17
CA GLY A 29 19.28 -9.77 -5.25
C GLY A 29 18.03 -8.93 -5.51
N ASN A 30 17.81 -7.84 -4.75
CA ASN A 30 16.75 -6.88 -5.02
C ASN A 30 17.14 -5.94 -6.16
N PHE A 31 16.17 -5.21 -6.68
CA PHE A 31 16.40 -4.14 -7.64
C PHE A 31 16.09 -2.77 -7.01
N ARG A 32 17.05 -1.87 -7.06
CA ARG A 32 16.82 -0.46 -6.83
C ARG A 32 16.25 0.13 -8.11
N ILE A 33 15.00 0.59 -8.04
CA ILE A 33 14.26 1.12 -9.19
C ILE A 33 14.11 2.62 -9.01
N VAL A 34 14.37 3.37 -10.09
CA VAL A 34 13.99 4.78 -10.19
C VAL A 34 13.05 4.92 -11.37
N LEU A 35 11.81 5.30 -11.07
CA LEU A 35 10.83 5.67 -12.09
C LEU A 35 10.97 7.17 -12.31
N ARG A 36 11.61 7.56 -13.42
CA ARG A 36 11.65 8.96 -13.82
C ARG A 36 10.30 9.34 -14.41
N THR A 37 9.68 10.36 -13.86
CA THR A 37 8.35 10.78 -14.28
C THR A 37 8.33 12.25 -14.69
N SER A 38 7.26 12.67 -15.38
CA SER A 38 7.00 14.08 -15.73
C SER A 38 6.93 15.01 -14.52
N ARG A 39 6.87 14.45 -13.28
CA ARG A 39 6.75 15.20 -12.01
C ARG A 39 7.91 14.94 -11.04
N GLY A 40 9.00 14.30 -11.49
CA GLY A 40 10.18 13.92 -10.68
C GLY A 40 10.31 12.41 -10.49
N ASP A 41 11.33 11.99 -9.77
CA ASP A 41 11.76 10.60 -9.67
C ASP A 41 11.12 9.89 -8.47
N ILE A 42 10.44 8.75 -8.71
CA ILE A 42 9.95 7.84 -7.66
C ILE A 42 11.01 6.78 -7.42
N SER A 43 11.43 6.62 -6.17
CA SER A 43 12.41 5.60 -5.79
C SER A 43 11.72 4.37 -5.21
N CYS A 44 12.10 3.18 -5.68
CA CYS A 44 11.55 1.92 -5.20
C CYS A 44 12.67 0.89 -4.93
N VAL A 45 12.34 -0.09 -4.07
CA VAL A 45 13.11 -1.32 -3.93
C VAL A 45 12.20 -2.49 -4.27
N PHE A 46 12.53 -3.19 -5.35
CA PHE A 46 11.78 -4.35 -5.81
C PHE A 46 12.47 -5.64 -5.42
N THR A 47 11.76 -6.50 -4.69
CA THR A 47 12.20 -7.84 -4.33
C THR A 47 11.42 -8.83 -5.19
N PRO A 48 12.07 -9.42 -6.23
CA PRO A 48 11.40 -10.27 -7.20
C PRO A 48 11.12 -11.68 -6.66
N CYS A 49 9.98 -12.25 -7.05
CA CYS A 49 9.73 -13.69 -7.02
C CYS A 49 9.44 -14.12 -8.47
N GLU A 50 10.37 -14.85 -9.06
CA GLU A 50 10.30 -15.20 -10.49
C GLU A 50 9.10 -16.08 -10.81
N GLY A 51 8.45 -15.80 -11.95
CA GLY A 51 7.35 -16.61 -12.49
C GLY A 51 6.02 -16.46 -11.75
N GLN A 52 5.91 -15.54 -10.79
CA GLN A 52 4.70 -15.31 -10.02
C GLN A 52 4.17 -13.88 -10.23
N PRO A 53 2.87 -13.71 -10.54
CA PRO A 53 2.34 -12.40 -10.88
C PRO A 53 1.91 -11.57 -9.66
N GLY A 54 1.73 -12.17 -8.49
CA GLY A 54 1.27 -11.49 -7.29
C GLY A 54 2.32 -10.54 -6.73
N VAL A 55 1.92 -9.32 -6.34
CA VAL A 55 2.81 -8.28 -5.81
C VAL A 55 2.24 -7.63 -4.57
N ALA A 56 3.07 -7.43 -3.55
CA ALA A 56 2.77 -6.57 -2.41
C ALA A 56 3.48 -5.22 -2.60
N LEU A 57 2.77 -4.10 -2.50
CA LEU A 57 3.33 -2.75 -2.59
C LEU A 57 3.22 -2.07 -1.24
N PHE A 58 4.36 -1.60 -0.71
CA PHE A 58 4.50 -1.03 0.62
C PHE A 58 4.85 0.45 0.57
N VAL A 59 4.17 1.25 1.39
CA VAL A 59 4.45 2.68 1.53
C VAL A 59 4.56 3.09 3.00
N GLY A 60 5.48 4.01 3.27
CA GLY A 60 5.72 4.55 4.60
C GLY A 60 4.70 5.59 5.04
N GLY A 61 4.96 6.21 6.20
CA GLY A 61 4.19 7.34 6.73
C GLY A 61 4.50 8.67 6.04
N ALA A 62 4.15 9.78 6.69
CA ALA A 62 4.32 11.14 6.16
C ALA A 62 5.77 11.55 5.87
N MET A 63 6.75 10.87 6.46
CA MET A 63 8.18 11.11 6.20
C MET A 63 8.73 10.25 5.05
N GLY A 64 7.89 9.40 4.43
CA GLY A 64 8.32 8.46 3.40
C GLY A 64 9.17 7.31 3.95
N GLY A 65 10.15 6.87 3.15
CA GLY A 65 11.06 5.77 3.50
C GLY A 65 10.57 4.40 3.04
N PHE A 66 11.47 3.41 3.12
CA PHE A 66 11.23 2.04 2.64
C PHE A 66 10.90 1.04 3.73
N ASP A 67 11.09 1.41 5.00
CA ASP A 67 11.19 0.44 6.08
C ASP A 67 9.85 0.08 6.72
N GLY A 68 8.89 1.03 6.73
CA GLY A 68 7.59 0.84 7.36
C GLY A 68 7.62 0.84 8.89
N PRO A 69 6.50 0.48 9.56
CA PRO A 69 6.41 0.46 11.02
C PRO A 69 7.15 -0.71 11.65
N ALA A 70 7.01 -0.88 12.95
CA ALA A 70 7.51 -2.00 13.74
C ALA A 70 9.01 -2.27 13.52
N GLY A 71 9.84 -1.21 13.53
CA GLY A 71 11.29 -1.33 13.37
C GLY A 71 11.73 -1.79 11.97
N GLY A 72 10.97 -1.45 10.93
CA GLY A 72 11.34 -1.75 9.55
C GLY A 72 10.76 -3.08 9.04
N ILE A 73 9.51 -3.37 9.36
CA ILE A 73 8.86 -4.66 9.05
C ILE A 73 8.79 -4.98 7.55
N TYR A 74 8.80 -3.97 6.66
CA TYR A 74 8.60 -4.19 5.23
C TYR A 74 9.75 -4.97 4.58
N LYS A 75 10.99 -4.84 5.08
CA LYS A 75 12.12 -5.63 4.58
C LYS A 75 11.93 -7.12 4.90
N ASP A 76 11.57 -7.44 6.14
CA ASP A 76 11.39 -8.82 6.57
C ASP A 76 10.16 -9.45 5.92
N LEU A 77 9.08 -8.67 5.79
CA LEU A 77 7.88 -9.11 5.07
C LEU A 77 8.20 -9.39 3.60
N SER A 78 9.00 -8.54 2.93
CA SER A 78 9.45 -8.79 1.55
C SER A 78 10.16 -10.14 1.40
N THR A 79 11.05 -10.46 2.34
CA THR A 79 11.78 -11.73 2.33
C THR A 79 10.83 -12.92 2.50
N ARG A 80 9.92 -12.87 3.47
CA ARG A 80 8.94 -13.94 3.71
C ARG A 80 7.99 -14.14 2.54
N LEU A 81 7.58 -13.05 1.87
CA LEU A 81 6.66 -13.11 0.73
C LEU A 81 7.27 -13.80 -0.49
N VAL A 82 8.59 -13.67 -0.72
CA VAL A 82 9.28 -14.44 -1.78
C VAL A 82 9.13 -15.95 -1.56
N GLU A 83 9.27 -16.42 -0.33
CA GLU A 83 9.08 -17.85 0.02
C GLU A 83 7.62 -18.31 -0.21
N LYS A 84 6.67 -17.37 -0.25
CA LYS A 84 5.25 -17.62 -0.51
C LYS A 84 4.84 -17.39 -1.96
N GLY A 85 5.79 -17.11 -2.86
CA GLY A 85 5.50 -16.89 -4.26
C GLY A 85 5.02 -15.48 -4.60
N LEU A 86 5.38 -14.46 -3.83
CA LEU A 86 4.99 -13.08 -4.07
C LEU A 86 6.22 -12.19 -4.21
N SER A 87 6.19 -11.33 -5.22
CA SER A 87 7.12 -10.20 -5.30
C SER A 87 6.70 -9.08 -4.37
N SER A 88 7.61 -8.16 -4.05
CA SER A 88 7.24 -6.95 -3.34
C SER A 88 7.93 -5.70 -3.89
N LEU A 89 7.26 -4.56 -3.75
CA LEU A 89 7.77 -3.24 -4.11
C LEU A 89 7.62 -2.31 -2.90
N ARG A 90 8.74 -1.82 -2.37
CA ARG A 90 8.78 -0.79 -1.33
C ARG A 90 9.00 0.56 -2.01
N LEU A 91 8.10 1.50 -1.80
CA LEU A 91 8.11 2.80 -2.45
C LEU A 91 8.48 3.90 -1.47
N ASN A 92 9.35 4.81 -1.90
CA ASN A 92 9.58 6.09 -1.24
C ASN A 92 9.00 7.22 -2.08
N TYR A 93 8.21 8.08 -1.44
CA TYR A 93 7.52 9.18 -2.10
C TYR A 93 8.47 10.23 -2.67
N ARG A 94 8.06 10.87 -3.78
CA ARG A 94 8.74 12.06 -4.34
C ARG A 94 8.60 13.26 -3.40
N GLN A 95 7.39 13.46 -2.88
CA GLN A 95 7.02 14.58 -2.01
C GLN A 95 6.30 14.05 -0.77
N PRO A 96 7.06 13.51 0.23
CA PRO A 96 6.48 12.99 1.45
C PRO A 96 5.61 14.03 2.16
N GLY A 97 4.39 13.65 2.57
CA GLY A 97 3.43 14.53 3.23
C GLY A 97 2.44 15.22 2.29
N GLU A 98 2.72 15.32 0.99
CA GLU A 98 1.80 15.85 -0.01
C GLU A 98 0.87 14.73 -0.50
N PHE A 99 -0.38 14.71 -0.02
CA PHE A 99 -1.28 13.56 -0.14
C PHE A 99 -1.54 13.15 -1.59
N GLU A 100 -1.93 14.09 -2.44
CA GLU A 100 -2.25 13.87 -3.84
C GLU A 100 -1.02 13.37 -4.63
N GLU A 101 0.16 13.96 -4.37
CA GLU A 101 1.42 13.56 -5.00
C GLU A 101 1.81 12.14 -4.55
N CYS A 102 1.60 11.80 -3.28
CA CYS A 102 1.86 10.44 -2.78
C CYS A 102 0.89 9.41 -3.35
N VAL A 103 -0.39 9.77 -3.58
CA VAL A 103 -1.35 8.91 -4.29
C VAL A 103 -0.90 8.69 -5.74
N LEU A 104 -0.46 9.75 -6.45
CA LEU A 104 0.07 9.63 -7.81
C LEU A 104 1.31 8.73 -7.86
N ASP A 105 2.19 8.79 -6.86
CA ASP A 105 3.36 7.92 -6.77
C ASP A 105 2.97 6.44 -6.70
N VAL A 106 1.97 6.12 -5.89
CA VAL A 106 1.44 4.75 -5.80
C VAL A 106 0.80 4.31 -7.11
N LEU A 107 0.03 5.18 -7.77
CA LEU A 107 -0.58 4.88 -9.08
C LEU A 107 0.48 4.68 -10.17
N GLY A 108 1.55 5.48 -10.17
CA GLY A 108 2.70 5.30 -11.05
C GLY A 108 3.41 3.97 -10.81
N ALA A 109 3.64 3.61 -9.54
CA ALA A 109 4.23 2.32 -9.18
C ALA A 109 3.34 1.14 -9.57
N LEU A 110 2.01 1.26 -9.47
CA LEU A 110 1.06 0.25 -9.97
C LEU A 110 1.15 0.09 -11.49
N SER A 111 1.27 1.20 -12.23
CA SER A 111 1.48 1.18 -13.68
C SER A 111 2.79 0.49 -14.05
N PHE A 112 3.88 0.76 -13.33
CA PHE A 112 5.16 0.07 -13.48
C PHE A 112 5.03 -1.43 -13.21
N VAL A 113 4.42 -1.84 -12.09
CA VAL A 113 4.20 -3.26 -11.74
C VAL A 113 3.44 -3.97 -12.85
N LYS A 114 2.37 -3.35 -13.38
CA LYS A 114 1.63 -3.89 -14.51
C LYS A 114 2.51 -4.02 -15.77
N GLY A 115 3.35 -3.02 -16.04
CA GLY A 115 4.25 -2.99 -17.20
C GLY A 115 5.27 -4.12 -17.20
N ILE A 116 5.72 -4.57 -16.02
CA ILE A 116 6.64 -5.71 -15.87
C ILE A 116 5.94 -7.07 -15.76
N GLY A 117 4.61 -7.13 -15.97
CA GLY A 117 3.83 -8.36 -15.94
C GLY A 117 3.22 -8.71 -14.57
N GLY A 118 3.28 -7.80 -13.61
CA GLY A 118 2.60 -7.97 -12.32
C GLY A 118 1.07 -8.06 -12.50
N GLY A 119 0.45 -8.94 -11.73
CA GLY A 119 -0.99 -9.20 -11.72
C GLY A 119 -1.70 -8.48 -10.57
N ALA A 120 -2.27 -9.26 -9.64
CA ALA A 120 -2.95 -8.71 -8.48
C ALA A 120 -1.97 -8.02 -7.52
N VAL A 121 -2.27 -6.78 -7.12
CA VAL A 121 -1.44 -6.01 -6.18
C VAL A 121 -2.17 -5.82 -4.86
N VAL A 122 -1.52 -6.18 -3.76
CA VAL A 122 -1.96 -5.81 -2.40
C VAL A 122 -1.20 -4.57 -1.95
N LEU A 123 -1.91 -3.54 -1.56
CA LEU A 123 -1.32 -2.32 -1.02
C LEU A 123 -1.24 -2.40 0.51
N VAL A 124 -0.11 -2.00 1.08
CA VAL A 124 0.08 -1.88 2.54
C VAL A 124 0.67 -0.51 2.85
N GLY A 125 0.02 0.27 3.72
CA GLY A 125 0.47 1.60 4.11
C GLY A 125 0.36 1.86 5.60
N HIS A 126 1.29 2.65 6.15
CA HIS A 126 1.32 3.00 7.57
C HIS A 126 1.03 4.49 7.77
N SER A 127 0.24 4.82 8.80
CA SER A 127 -0.05 6.20 9.22
C SER A 127 -0.68 7.02 8.07
N PHE A 128 -0.04 8.09 7.63
CA PHE A 128 -0.36 8.84 6.42
C PHE A 128 -0.48 7.93 5.19
N GLY A 129 0.47 6.99 5.03
CA GLY A 129 0.46 6.02 3.93
C GLY A 129 -0.73 5.07 3.97
N GLY A 130 -1.34 4.84 5.14
CA GLY A 130 -2.59 4.09 5.26
C GLY A 130 -3.74 4.75 4.48
N ALA A 131 -3.89 6.07 4.59
CA ALA A 131 -4.87 6.83 3.81
C ALA A 131 -4.50 6.87 2.30
N VAL A 132 -3.20 7.02 1.98
CA VAL A 132 -2.71 7.02 0.59
C VAL A 132 -3.07 5.71 -0.12
N VAL A 133 -2.83 4.53 0.52
CA VAL A 133 -3.14 3.24 -0.10
C VAL A 133 -4.64 2.97 -0.21
N ILE A 134 -5.46 3.48 0.72
CA ILE A 134 -6.92 3.43 0.60
C ILE A 134 -7.33 4.21 -0.66
N LYS A 135 -6.89 5.47 -0.81
CA LYS A 135 -7.23 6.29 -1.97
C LYS A 135 -6.72 5.70 -3.29
N ALA A 136 -5.47 5.23 -3.34
CA ALA A 136 -4.94 4.58 -4.53
C ALA A 136 -5.70 3.28 -4.89
N GLY A 137 -6.14 2.53 -3.86
CA GLY A 137 -6.97 1.34 -4.02
C GLY A 137 -8.35 1.64 -4.62
N GLU A 138 -8.96 2.78 -4.26
CA GLU A 138 -10.22 3.23 -4.87
C GLU A 138 -10.05 3.53 -6.37
N LEU A 139 -8.91 4.12 -6.75
CA LEU A 139 -8.66 4.64 -8.09
C LEU A 139 -8.11 3.61 -9.08
N SER A 140 -7.49 2.53 -8.60
CA SER A 140 -6.82 1.56 -9.49
C SER A 140 -7.48 0.17 -9.48
N PRO A 141 -7.92 -0.35 -10.64
CA PRO A 141 -8.44 -1.70 -10.74
C PRO A 141 -7.38 -2.80 -10.58
N ALA A 142 -6.09 -2.46 -10.63
CA ALA A 142 -4.99 -3.41 -10.40
C ALA A 142 -4.86 -3.84 -8.93
N VAL A 143 -5.49 -3.08 -8.02
CA VAL A 143 -5.44 -3.35 -6.58
C VAL A 143 -6.43 -4.45 -6.22
N ALA A 144 -5.93 -5.54 -5.66
CA ALA A 144 -6.73 -6.66 -5.19
C ALA A 144 -7.24 -6.46 -3.75
N ALA A 145 -6.44 -5.85 -2.88
CA ALA A 145 -6.78 -5.59 -1.48
C ALA A 145 -5.91 -4.48 -0.88
N VAL A 146 -6.33 -3.93 0.25
CA VAL A 146 -5.62 -2.87 0.98
C VAL A 146 -5.49 -3.23 2.45
N ALA A 147 -4.28 -3.04 3.02
CA ALA A 147 -4.02 -3.06 4.46
C ALA A 147 -3.54 -1.66 4.91
N ALA A 148 -4.27 -1.03 5.83
CA ALA A 148 -3.94 0.27 6.38
C ALA A 148 -3.63 0.15 7.88
N LEU A 149 -2.39 0.52 8.25
CA LEU A 149 -1.81 0.35 9.58
C LEU A 149 -1.76 1.70 10.28
N SER A 150 -2.34 1.83 11.48
CA SER A 150 -2.41 3.08 12.26
C SER A 150 -2.80 4.28 11.38
N SER A 151 -3.81 4.12 10.51
CA SER A 151 -4.14 5.08 9.46
C SER A 151 -4.72 6.37 10.01
N GLN A 152 -4.37 7.49 9.37
CA GLN A 152 -5.09 8.76 9.57
C GLN A 152 -6.46 8.73 8.87
N ARG A 153 -7.37 9.65 9.30
CA ARG A 153 -8.70 9.82 8.69
C ARG A 153 -8.69 10.69 7.43
N PHE A 154 -7.83 11.70 7.39
CA PHE A 154 -7.70 12.58 6.24
C PHE A 154 -7.39 11.77 4.97
N GLY A 155 -8.08 12.08 3.87
CA GLY A 155 -7.92 11.37 2.60
C GLY A 155 -8.73 10.08 2.45
N THR A 156 -9.55 9.70 3.47
CA THR A 156 -10.37 8.47 3.45
C THR A 156 -11.86 8.72 3.38
N SER A 157 -12.29 9.93 2.99
CA SER A 157 -13.71 10.35 2.99
C SER A 157 -14.61 9.47 2.11
N THR A 158 -14.04 8.83 1.10
CA THR A 158 -14.74 8.00 0.10
C THR A 158 -14.37 6.51 0.19
N VAL A 159 -13.93 6.04 1.37
CA VAL A 159 -13.47 4.66 1.57
C VAL A 159 -14.50 3.59 1.18
N GLU A 160 -15.78 3.91 1.16
CA GLU A 160 -16.86 3.05 0.67
C GLU A 160 -16.68 2.64 -0.80
N ASN A 161 -15.94 3.44 -1.59
CA ASN A 161 -15.65 3.16 -3.00
C ASN A 161 -14.54 2.11 -3.18
N LEU A 162 -13.83 1.75 -2.10
CA LEU A 162 -12.84 0.68 -2.16
C LEU A 162 -13.49 -0.69 -2.44
N ALA A 163 -14.73 -0.91 -1.96
CA ALA A 163 -15.46 -2.15 -2.20
C ALA A 163 -15.65 -2.43 -3.71
N PRO A 164 -15.57 -3.71 -4.13
CA PRO A 164 -15.56 -4.94 -3.33
C PRO A 164 -14.16 -5.42 -2.88
N ARG A 165 -13.12 -4.59 -2.95
CA ARG A 165 -11.77 -4.98 -2.53
C ARG A 165 -11.70 -5.10 -1.02
N PRO A 166 -11.10 -6.19 -0.47
CA PRO A 166 -10.89 -6.36 0.95
C PRO A 166 -10.06 -5.24 1.57
N LEU A 167 -10.53 -4.72 2.72
CA LEU A 167 -9.83 -3.75 3.55
C LEU A 167 -9.49 -4.35 4.91
N LEU A 168 -8.18 -4.42 5.21
CA LEU A 168 -7.68 -4.72 6.54
C LEU A 168 -7.22 -3.42 7.20
N LEU A 169 -7.79 -3.12 8.37
CA LEU A 169 -7.34 -2.05 9.24
C LEU A 169 -6.66 -2.66 10.47
N VAL A 170 -5.48 -2.17 10.83
CA VAL A 170 -4.76 -2.56 12.04
C VAL A 170 -4.37 -1.31 12.81
N HIS A 171 -4.65 -1.26 14.11
CA HIS A 171 -4.34 -0.08 14.94
C HIS A 171 -3.92 -0.49 16.35
N GLY A 172 -2.97 0.21 16.94
CA GLY A 172 -2.56 -0.01 18.33
C GLY A 172 -3.49 0.70 19.31
N THR A 173 -3.91 0.01 20.39
CA THR A 173 -4.82 0.62 21.39
C THR A 173 -4.14 1.71 22.22
N ALA A 174 -2.80 1.74 22.28
CA ALA A 174 -2.02 2.74 23.00
C ALA A 174 -1.40 3.80 22.04
N ASP A 175 -1.92 3.94 20.82
CA ASP A 175 -1.47 4.96 19.87
C ASP A 175 -1.82 6.37 20.38
N THR A 176 -0.77 7.15 20.71
CA THR A 176 -0.88 8.54 21.19
C THR A 176 -0.64 9.58 20.09
N VAL A 177 -0.30 9.16 18.87
CA VAL A 177 -0.09 10.03 17.70
C VAL A 177 -1.39 10.17 16.91
N LEU A 178 -1.99 9.03 16.56
CA LEU A 178 -3.30 8.94 15.94
C LEU A 178 -4.17 7.98 16.78
N PRO A 179 -5.28 8.45 17.33
CA PRO A 179 -6.10 7.58 18.18
C PRO A 179 -6.74 6.45 17.38
N PRO A 180 -6.94 5.23 17.95
CA PRO A 180 -7.53 4.09 17.25
C PRO A 180 -8.92 4.36 16.66
N GLN A 181 -9.64 5.36 17.20
CA GLN A 181 -10.90 5.87 16.66
C GLN A 181 -10.76 6.34 15.19
N ALA A 182 -9.56 6.67 14.74
CA ALA A 182 -9.34 7.00 13.34
C ALA A 182 -9.59 5.78 12.43
N SER A 183 -9.09 4.59 12.80
CA SER A 183 -9.36 3.36 12.07
C SER A 183 -10.78 2.83 12.29
N GLU A 184 -11.37 3.03 13.47
CA GLU A 184 -12.78 2.69 13.73
C GLU A 184 -13.71 3.50 12.82
N ASP A 185 -13.49 4.82 12.67
CA ASP A 185 -14.26 5.68 11.77
C ASP A 185 -14.11 5.24 10.28
N ILE A 186 -12.90 4.90 9.86
CA ILE A 186 -12.69 4.37 8.49
C ILE A 186 -13.43 3.05 8.32
N TYR A 187 -13.35 2.16 9.33
CA TYR A 187 -14.04 0.88 9.30
C TYR A 187 -15.55 1.07 9.20
N ASP A 188 -16.15 1.97 9.98
CA ASP A 188 -17.60 2.17 9.98
C ASP A 188 -18.12 2.63 8.63
N ARG A 189 -17.39 3.52 7.94
CA ARG A 189 -17.73 4.03 6.60
C ARG A 189 -17.44 3.05 5.46
N ALA A 190 -16.42 2.19 5.59
CA ALA A 190 -16.07 1.22 4.57
C ALA A 190 -17.19 0.18 4.38
N ARG A 191 -17.32 -0.35 3.15
CA ARG A 191 -18.21 -1.48 2.84
C ARG A 191 -17.47 -2.82 2.95
N GLN A 192 -18.22 -3.90 3.03
CA GLN A 192 -17.66 -5.26 3.01
C GLN A 192 -16.98 -5.57 1.65
N PRO A 193 -15.91 -6.40 1.66
CA PRO A 193 -15.30 -7.09 2.81
C PRO A 193 -14.32 -6.21 3.57
N LYS A 194 -14.46 -6.11 4.89
CA LYS A 194 -13.59 -5.31 5.75
C LYS A 194 -13.30 -6.00 7.07
N ARG A 195 -12.13 -5.74 7.63
CA ARG A 195 -11.72 -6.22 8.96
C ARG A 195 -10.97 -5.12 9.69
N LEU A 196 -11.23 -4.97 10.99
CA LEU A 196 -10.45 -4.15 11.91
C LEU A 196 -9.83 -5.06 12.98
N THR A 197 -8.52 -4.88 13.22
CA THR A 197 -7.80 -5.54 14.30
C THR A 197 -7.16 -4.47 15.17
N LEU A 198 -7.51 -4.45 16.45
CA LEU A 198 -6.88 -3.60 17.45
C LEU A 198 -5.82 -4.42 18.19
N LEU A 199 -4.58 -3.91 18.20
CA LEU A 199 -3.44 -4.54 18.86
C LEU A 199 -3.28 -3.93 20.25
N GLU A 200 -3.54 -4.73 21.26
CA GLU A 200 -3.57 -4.28 22.65
C GLU A 200 -2.19 -3.81 23.12
N GLY A 201 -2.14 -2.60 23.69
CA GLY A 201 -0.93 -1.98 24.21
C GLY A 201 0.07 -1.50 23.14
N ALA A 202 -0.19 -1.74 21.87
CA ALA A 202 0.70 -1.25 20.81
C ALA A 202 0.52 0.26 20.57
N GLY A 203 1.63 0.96 20.38
CA GLY A 203 1.67 2.38 20.04
C GLY A 203 1.55 2.61 18.53
N HIS A 204 1.78 3.88 18.08
CA HIS A 204 1.66 4.28 16.67
C HIS A 204 2.54 3.45 15.72
N GLY A 205 3.75 3.12 16.14
CA GLY A 205 4.70 2.34 15.36
C GLY A 205 4.44 0.83 15.36
N LEU A 206 3.47 0.32 16.13
CA LEU A 206 3.13 -1.10 16.24
C LEU A 206 4.30 -2.02 16.63
N THR A 207 5.34 -1.47 17.26
CA THR A 207 6.58 -2.19 17.59
C THR A 207 6.35 -3.30 18.61
N GLU A 208 5.43 -3.08 19.54
CA GLU A 208 5.08 -4.00 20.64
C GLU A 208 4.45 -5.30 20.14
N SER A 209 3.83 -5.24 18.94
CA SER A 209 3.13 -6.38 18.33
C SER A 209 3.77 -6.77 16.99
N ARG A 210 5.10 -6.60 16.85
CA ARG A 210 5.81 -6.80 15.59
C ARG A 210 5.59 -8.17 14.97
N ASP A 211 5.70 -9.24 15.75
CA ASP A 211 5.63 -10.60 15.23
C ASP A 211 4.19 -10.96 14.80
N ASP A 212 3.21 -10.58 15.58
CA ASP A 212 1.78 -10.75 15.24
C ASP A 212 1.42 -9.96 13.97
N LEU A 213 1.93 -8.71 13.87
CA LEU A 213 1.72 -7.88 12.69
C LEU A 213 2.35 -8.50 11.45
N LEU A 214 3.57 -9.04 11.56
CA LEU A 214 4.29 -9.64 10.46
C LEU A 214 3.55 -10.88 9.94
N GLU A 215 3.08 -11.75 10.84
CA GLU A 215 2.28 -12.93 10.48
C GLU A 215 0.96 -12.53 9.83
N MET A 216 0.25 -11.57 10.42
CA MET A 216 -1.02 -11.08 9.89
C MET A 216 -0.88 -10.51 8.47
N LEU A 217 0.16 -9.71 8.22
CA LEU A 217 0.43 -9.12 6.90
C LEU A 217 0.88 -10.18 5.89
N GLU A 218 1.69 -11.15 6.29
CA GLU A 218 2.07 -12.28 5.43
C GLU A 218 0.82 -13.03 4.98
N MET A 219 -0.03 -13.46 5.92
CA MET A 219 -1.27 -14.18 5.62
C MET A 219 -2.21 -13.36 4.73
N PHE A 220 -2.38 -12.09 5.00
CA PHE A 220 -3.26 -11.20 4.21
C PHE A 220 -2.74 -11.06 2.77
N ASN A 221 -1.45 -10.78 2.57
CA ASN A 221 -0.88 -10.62 1.24
C ASN A 221 -0.98 -11.93 0.42
N VAL A 222 -0.65 -13.07 1.03
CA VAL A 222 -0.73 -14.38 0.36
C VAL A 222 -2.17 -14.70 -0.05
N ALA A 223 -3.13 -14.48 0.85
CA ALA A 223 -4.53 -14.77 0.57
C ALA A 223 -5.09 -13.87 -0.56
N MET A 224 -4.68 -12.61 -0.62
CA MET A 224 -5.26 -11.64 -1.55
C MET A 224 -4.53 -11.59 -2.90
N ALA A 225 -3.20 -11.71 -2.95
CA ALA A 225 -2.42 -11.70 -4.20
C ALA A 225 -2.26 -13.08 -4.83
N GLY A 226 -2.31 -14.15 -4.03
CA GLY A 226 -2.21 -15.55 -4.49
C GLY A 226 -3.51 -16.08 -5.12
N SER A 227 -4.64 -15.40 -4.96
CA SER A 227 -5.96 -15.85 -5.44
C SER A 227 -6.19 -15.66 -6.95
N SER A 228 -5.24 -15.13 -7.68
CA SER A 228 -5.31 -14.98 -9.14
C SER A 228 -4.93 -16.28 -9.82
N GLU A 229 -5.84 -17.27 -9.91
CA GLU A 229 -5.66 -18.37 -10.85
C GLU A 229 -5.52 -17.78 -12.27
N PRO A 230 -4.47 -18.13 -13.04
CA PRO A 230 -4.43 -17.81 -14.46
C PRO A 230 -5.64 -18.49 -15.13
N GLY A 231 -6.47 -17.70 -15.81
CA GLY A 231 -7.76 -18.03 -16.38
C GLY A 231 -7.91 -19.48 -16.80
N ARG A 232 -8.85 -20.19 -16.20
CA ARG A 232 -9.43 -21.41 -16.77
C ARG A 232 -10.09 -21.02 -18.08
N ASN A 233 -9.33 -21.16 -19.17
CA ASN A 233 -9.89 -21.26 -20.52
C ASN A 233 -10.78 -22.48 -20.53
N SER A 234 -12.07 -22.30 -20.33
CA SER A 234 -13.08 -23.31 -20.64
C SER A 234 -13.12 -23.49 -22.17
N ARG A 235 -12.21 -24.32 -22.67
CA ARG A 235 -12.43 -25.00 -23.95
C ARG A 235 -13.44 -26.09 -23.65
N ASN A 236 -14.68 -25.79 -23.83
CA ASN A 236 -15.70 -26.80 -24.08
C ASN A 236 -15.85 -26.95 -25.59
N ASN A 237 -15.57 -28.16 -26.06
CA ASN A 237 -15.98 -28.70 -27.34
C ASN A 237 -17.48 -28.59 -27.53
#